data_d9b45ba66ff179e4ba1af68dff866062
#
_entry.id   d9b45ba66ff179e4ba1af68dff866062
#
_cell.length_a   1.000
_cell.length_b   1.000
_cell.length_c   1.000
_cell.angle_alpha   90.00
_cell.angle_beta   90.00
_cell.angle_gamma   90.00
#
_symmetry.space_group_name_H-M   'P 1'
#
loop_
_entity.id
_entity.type
_entity.pdbx_description
1 polymer ?
#
loop_
_entity_poly.entity_id
_entity_poly.type
_entity_poly.pdbx_seq_one_letter_code
_entity_poly.pdbx_strand_id
1 'polypeptide(L)'
;MTKRSKDILIPSEEYTLEVHPPDFEEFLWARADTFTMPLMREHFDSKKPMGALHQSMMRSFREYMLVGGMPQVVQAFINGKDYGAVDSEKQRILSFWQDGMREQSKENCDYLQAFFAHIPSELMRRNKRYVISHATPNARWREYENPVHWLDASMLTNWVCALENIDGTDDFAVADPVFRCYLSDTGLLVSLAFSDRPYLENELYRAVLRDQLQVNEGMLVENVVAQCLKANGHRAYFYAERHPETRKTMMEIDFLIRQGKKIVPIEVKSSGSSSIKSLVRFKEKFEKRIGEAIVLHHGEIKRQDDVWYLPYYMACLLYTSPSPRD
;
A
#
# COMPACT_ATOMS: atom_id res chain seq x y z
N MET A 1 21.92 -8.07 -7.91
CA MET A 1 22.83 -9.12 -7.41
C MET A 1 22.69 -9.18 -5.90
N THR A 2 21.70 -9.89 -5.40
CA THR A 2 21.56 -10.14 -3.96
C THR A 2 22.24 -11.47 -3.65
N LYS A 3 23.47 -11.41 -3.18
CA LYS A 3 24.13 -12.58 -2.57
C LYS A 3 23.30 -13.04 -1.38
N ARG A 4 23.19 -14.37 -1.21
CA ARG A 4 22.54 -15.03 -0.08
C ARG A 4 22.89 -14.32 1.22
N SER A 5 21.96 -13.57 1.79
CA SER A 5 22.17 -12.82 3.04
C SER A 5 22.11 -13.71 4.30
N LYS A 6 21.91 -15.03 4.17
CA LYS A 6 21.75 -15.92 5.34
C LYS A 6 23.05 -16.27 6.07
N ASP A 7 24.22 -16.00 5.48
CA ASP A 7 25.50 -16.39 6.06
C ASP A 7 26.51 -15.23 6.22
N ILE A 8 26.07 -14.00 6.05
CA ILE A 8 26.92 -12.84 6.31
C ILE A 8 26.62 -12.38 7.73
N LEU A 9 27.55 -12.63 8.67
CA LEU A 9 27.58 -11.95 9.96
C LEU A 9 27.74 -10.46 9.65
N ILE A 10 26.66 -9.68 9.85
CA ILE A 10 26.72 -8.23 9.80
C ILE A 10 27.51 -7.80 11.04
N PRO A 11 28.67 -7.15 10.91
CA PRO A 11 29.40 -6.63 12.06
C PRO A 11 28.48 -5.72 12.88
N SER A 12 28.64 -5.69 14.18
CA SER A 12 27.83 -4.87 15.09
C SER A 12 27.91 -3.36 14.82
N GLU A 13 28.79 -2.94 13.93
CA GLU A 13 29.02 -1.57 13.49
C GLU A 13 28.29 -1.22 12.17
N GLU A 14 27.66 -2.19 11.50
CA GLU A 14 26.89 -1.93 10.29
C GLU A 14 25.46 -1.51 10.62
N TYR A 15 25.01 -0.44 9.97
CA TYR A 15 23.63 0.03 10.03
C TYR A 15 22.89 -0.32 8.75
N THR A 16 21.84 -1.13 8.85
CA THR A 16 21.02 -1.49 7.70
C THR A 16 19.95 -0.43 7.47
N LEU A 17 19.97 0.23 6.31
CA LEU A 17 18.97 1.18 5.88
C LEU A 17 18.05 0.54 4.84
N GLU A 18 16.75 0.52 5.12
CA GLU A 18 15.74 0.15 4.12
C GLU A 18 15.46 1.36 3.22
N VAL A 19 15.64 1.19 1.90
CA VAL A 19 15.34 2.22 0.91
C VAL A 19 14.08 1.80 0.14
N HIS A 20 12.99 2.50 0.38
CA HIS A 20 11.72 2.28 -0.32
C HIS A 20 11.72 3.02 -1.67
N PRO A 21 10.81 2.64 -2.60
CA PRO A 21 10.55 3.45 -3.78
C PRO A 21 10.23 4.89 -3.39
N PRO A 22 10.71 5.91 -4.15
CA PRO A 22 10.34 7.30 -3.96
C PRO A 22 8.87 7.50 -3.67
N ASP A 23 8.58 8.25 -2.62
CA ASP A 23 7.20 8.55 -2.22
C ASP A 23 6.61 9.73 -3.01
N PHE A 24 5.42 10.16 -2.63
CA PHE A 24 4.74 11.26 -3.33
C PHE A 24 5.50 12.58 -3.22
N GLU A 25 6.15 12.85 -2.09
CA GLU A 25 6.98 14.05 -1.93
C GLU A 25 8.19 14.03 -2.87
N GLU A 26 8.92 12.92 -2.90
CA GLU A 26 10.08 12.75 -3.78
C GLU A 26 9.67 12.76 -5.27
N PHE A 27 8.48 12.24 -5.61
CA PHE A 27 7.91 12.36 -6.94
C PHE A 27 7.63 13.83 -7.33
N LEU A 28 7.12 14.64 -6.40
CA LEU A 28 6.91 16.07 -6.64
C LEU A 28 8.26 16.81 -6.80
N TRP A 29 9.25 16.49 -5.97
CA TRP A 29 10.62 17.06 -6.10
C TRP A 29 11.24 16.71 -7.45
N ALA A 30 11.10 15.48 -7.92
CA ALA A 30 11.58 15.07 -9.23
C ALA A 30 10.93 15.87 -10.37
N ARG A 31 9.73 16.40 -10.15
CA ARG A 31 9.01 17.32 -11.06
C ARG A 31 9.36 18.79 -10.85
N ALA A 32 10.36 19.10 -10.04
CA ALA A 32 10.72 20.45 -9.60
C ALA A 32 9.61 21.20 -8.81
N ASP A 33 8.67 20.46 -8.21
CA ASP A 33 7.66 21.01 -7.32
C ASP A 33 8.12 20.91 -5.87
N THR A 34 8.66 22.02 -5.36
CA THR A 34 9.14 22.13 -3.98
C THR A 34 8.16 22.86 -3.06
N PHE A 35 7.04 23.36 -3.59
CA PHE A 35 6.08 24.18 -2.85
C PHE A 35 4.88 23.39 -2.33
N THR A 36 4.46 22.39 -3.06
CA THR A 36 3.25 21.63 -2.76
C THR A 36 3.30 20.93 -1.41
N MET A 37 4.40 20.25 -1.09
CA MET A 37 4.50 19.49 0.16
C MET A 37 4.53 20.35 1.42
N PRO A 38 5.32 21.44 1.51
CA PRO A 38 5.27 22.36 2.66
C PRO A 38 3.85 22.89 2.91
N LEU A 39 3.14 23.30 1.84
CA LEU A 39 1.77 23.78 1.94
C LEU A 39 0.81 22.67 2.41
N MET A 40 0.95 21.47 1.88
CA MET A 40 0.13 20.33 2.28
C MET A 40 0.36 19.96 3.76
N ARG A 41 1.60 20.04 4.26
CA ARG A 41 1.92 19.85 5.69
C ARG A 41 1.26 20.91 6.55
N GLU A 42 1.33 22.18 6.17
CA GLU A 42 0.67 23.28 6.90
C GLU A 42 -0.84 23.04 7.03
N HIS A 43 -1.50 22.63 5.94
CA HIS A 43 -2.93 22.30 5.94
C HIS A 43 -3.24 21.05 6.76
N PHE A 44 -2.40 20.02 6.67
CA PHE A 44 -2.52 18.80 7.46
C PHE A 44 -2.41 19.09 8.96
N ASP A 45 -1.41 19.87 9.40
CA ASP A 45 -1.17 20.19 10.80
C ASP A 45 -2.27 21.12 11.36
N SER A 46 -2.65 22.14 10.59
CA SER A 46 -3.71 23.06 10.96
C SER A 46 -5.13 22.48 10.79
N LYS A 47 -5.23 21.26 10.18
CA LYS A 47 -6.50 20.58 9.89
C LYS A 47 -7.48 21.43 9.04
N LYS A 48 -6.93 22.21 8.10
CA LYS A 48 -7.71 23.07 7.21
C LYS A 48 -7.84 22.48 5.82
N PRO A 49 -8.99 22.64 5.14
CA PRO A 49 -9.17 22.24 3.75
C PRO A 49 -8.17 22.91 2.82
N MET A 50 -7.73 22.19 1.77
CA MET A 50 -6.83 22.72 0.73
C MET A 50 -7.52 23.73 -0.22
N GLY A 51 -8.83 23.72 -0.27
CA GLY A 51 -9.63 24.63 -1.10
C GLY A 51 -9.35 24.47 -2.60
N ALA A 52 -9.04 25.57 -3.27
CA ALA A 52 -8.81 25.56 -4.72
C ALA A 52 -7.67 24.63 -5.18
N LEU A 53 -6.75 24.29 -4.28
CA LEU A 53 -5.60 23.43 -4.60
C LEU A 53 -5.93 21.94 -4.54
N HIS A 54 -7.03 21.55 -3.88
CA HIS A 54 -7.40 20.15 -3.68
C HIS A 54 -7.43 19.36 -4.99
N GLN A 55 -8.06 19.89 -6.02
CA GLN A 55 -8.19 19.18 -7.31
C GLN A 55 -6.84 18.98 -8.01
N SER A 56 -5.95 19.96 -7.94
CA SER A 56 -4.60 19.84 -8.51
C SER A 56 -3.75 18.81 -7.74
N MET A 57 -3.88 18.76 -6.40
CA MET A 57 -3.23 17.75 -5.56
C MET A 57 -3.73 16.35 -5.87
N MET A 58 -5.05 16.17 -5.95
CA MET A 58 -5.65 14.89 -6.34
C MET A 58 -5.18 14.42 -7.71
N ARG A 59 -5.06 15.32 -8.68
CA ARG A 59 -4.54 15.00 -10.01
C ARG A 59 -3.07 14.56 -9.94
N SER A 60 -2.21 15.29 -9.25
CA SER A 60 -0.81 14.94 -9.08
C SER A 60 -0.63 13.61 -8.36
N PHE A 61 -1.47 13.33 -7.36
CA PHE A 61 -1.45 12.06 -6.65
C PHE A 61 -1.92 10.89 -7.53
N ARG A 62 -2.91 11.10 -8.40
CA ARG A 62 -3.30 10.09 -9.39
C ARG A 62 -2.19 9.82 -10.42
N GLU A 63 -1.48 10.86 -10.86
CA GLU A 63 -0.28 10.70 -11.69
C GLU A 63 0.76 9.83 -10.98
N TYR A 64 1.02 10.11 -9.69
CA TYR A 64 1.92 9.30 -8.87
C TYR A 64 1.46 7.84 -8.75
N MET A 65 0.18 7.56 -8.50
CA MET A 65 -0.33 6.19 -8.47
C MET A 65 -0.11 5.44 -9.78
N LEU A 66 -0.20 6.13 -10.91
CA LEU A 66 -0.01 5.55 -12.26
C LEU A 66 1.45 5.32 -12.61
N VAL A 67 2.30 6.29 -12.31
CA VAL A 67 3.73 6.26 -12.60
C VAL A 67 4.46 5.38 -11.60
N GLY A 68 4.12 5.49 -10.33
CA GLY A 68 4.85 4.88 -9.22
C GLY A 68 6.06 5.72 -8.80
N GLY A 69 6.83 5.14 -7.89
CA GLY A 69 8.05 5.75 -7.35
C GLY A 69 9.34 5.14 -7.90
N MET A 70 9.31 4.18 -8.83
CA MET A 70 10.56 3.62 -9.36
C MET A 70 11.36 4.69 -10.12
N PRO A 71 12.63 4.98 -9.75
CA PRO A 71 13.39 6.12 -10.30
C PRO A 71 13.45 6.15 -11.83
N GLN A 72 13.64 4.99 -12.47
CA GLN A 72 13.69 4.89 -13.92
C GLN A 72 12.34 5.25 -14.57
N VAL A 73 11.24 4.85 -13.93
CA VAL A 73 9.89 5.12 -14.39
C VAL A 73 9.54 6.60 -14.22
N VAL A 74 9.89 7.18 -13.06
CA VAL A 74 9.73 8.62 -12.80
C VAL A 74 10.53 9.43 -13.81
N GLN A 75 11.77 9.02 -14.11
CA GLN A 75 12.63 9.70 -15.09
C GLN A 75 12.02 9.63 -16.50
N ALA A 76 11.47 8.47 -16.92
CA ALA A 76 10.80 8.33 -18.21
C ALA A 76 9.57 9.25 -18.29
N PHE A 77 8.79 9.35 -17.22
CA PHE A 77 7.65 10.26 -17.13
C PHE A 77 8.04 11.73 -17.26
N ILE A 78 9.10 12.17 -16.55
CA ILE A 78 9.56 13.56 -16.57
C ILE A 78 10.07 13.96 -17.95
N ASN A 79 10.81 13.06 -18.61
CA ASN A 79 11.45 13.34 -19.91
C ASN A 79 10.43 13.57 -21.03
N GLY A 80 9.28 12.90 -21.03
CA GLY A 80 8.37 12.97 -22.18
C GLY A 80 6.89 13.07 -21.81
N LYS A 81 6.51 12.82 -20.55
CA LYS A 81 5.11 12.62 -20.14
C LYS A 81 4.36 11.61 -21.02
N ASP A 82 5.11 10.64 -21.56
CA ASP A 82 4.60 9.56 -22.38
C ASP A 82 4.35 8.32 -21.55
N TYR A 83 3.09 7.96 -21.38
CA TYR A 83 2.70 6.79 -20.60
C TYR A 83 3.10 5.46 -21.27
N GLY A 84 3.33 5.43 -22.58
CA GLY A 84 3.87 4.25 -23.26
C GLY A 84 5.32 3.96 -22.84
N ALA A 85 6.16 5.00 -22.79
CA ALA A 85 7.52 4.89 -22.26
C ALA A 85 7.53 4.52 -20.78
N VAL A 86 6.63 5.11 -19.97
CA VAL A 86 6.43 4.78 -18.55
C VAL A 86 6.10 3.29 -18.37
N ASP A 87 5.15 2.78 -19.16
CA ASP A 87 4.74 1.37 -19.05
C ASP A 87 5.84 0.41 -19.51
N SER A 88 6.57 0.76 -20.58
CA SER A 88 7.73 -0.02 -21.03
C SER A 88 8.79 -0.17 -19.95
N GLU A 89 9.10 0.88 -19.20
CA GLU A 89 10.04 0.82 -18.08
C GLU A 89 9.50 -0.04 -16.92
N LYS A 90 8.20 0.06 -16.61
CA LYS A 90 7.57 -0.78 -15.58
C LYS A 90 7.60 -2.27 -15.97
N GLN A 91 7.30 -2.60 -17.21
CA GLN A 91 7.37 -3.99 -17.71
C GLN A 91 8.80 -4.52 -17.65
N ARG A 92 9.82 -3.69 -17.96
CA ARG A 92 11.22 -4.07 -17.82
C ARG A 92 11.59 -4.39 -16.38
N ILE A 93 11.13 -3.60 -15.42
CA ILE A 93 11.36 -3.85 -13.98
C ILE A 93 10.65 -5.14 -13.54
N LEU A 94 9.39 -5.34 -13.93
CA LEU A 94 8.64 -6.54 -13.60
C LEU A 94 9.29 -7.80 -14.17
N SER A 95 9.79 -7.76 -15.42
CA SER A 95 10.54 -8.86 -16.03
C SER A 95 11.82 -9.16 -15.26
N PHE A 96 12.56 -8.11 -14.86
CA PHE A 96 13.77 -8.28 -14.04
C PHE A 96 13.47 -8.92 -12.67
N TRP A 97 12.37 -8.54 -12.03
CA TRP A 97 11.94 -9.16 -10.79
C TRP A 97 11.57 -10.64 -10.97
N GLN A 98 10.86 -10.96 -12.06
CA GLN A 98 10.51 -12.36 -12.41
C GLN A 98 11.74 -13.20 -12.67
N ASP A 99 12.77 -12.67 -13.34
CA ASP A 99 14.03 -13.36 -13.55
C ASP A 99 14.77 -13.59 -12.23
N GLY A 100 14.80 -12.60 -11.33
CA GLY A 100 15.34 -12.77 -9.98
C GLY A 100 14.61 -13.84 -9.16
N MET A 101 13.29 -13.95 -9.30
CA MET A 101 12.51 -15.03 -8.68
C MET A 101 12.90 -16.41 -9.21
N ARG A 102 13.19 -16.53 -10.52
CA ARG A 102 13.66 -17.78 -11.14
C ARG A 102 15.04 -18.22 -10.64
N GLU A 103 15.94 -17.26 -10.42
CA GLU A 103 17.29 -17.54 -9.94
C GLU A 103 17.32 -18.00 -8.48
N GLN A 104 16.45 -17.43 -7.64
CA GLN A 104 16.44 -17.67 -6.19
C GLN A 104 15.91 -19.04 -5.79
N SER A 105 15.01 -19.62 -6.54
CA SER A 105 14.36 -20.86 -6.12
C SER A 105 14.10 -21.78 -7.30
N LYS A 106 15.08 -22.60 -7.64
CA LYS A 106 14.91 -23.65 -8.68
C LYS A 106 13.81 -24.65 -8.32
N GLU A 107 13.57 -24.89 -7.02
CA GLU A 107 12.57 -25.86 -6.54
C GLU A 107 11.19 -25.23 -6.31
N ASN A 108 11.11 -23.91 -6.01
CA ASN A 108 9.88 -23.22 -5.64
C ASN A 108 9.58 -22.02 -6.54
N CYS A 109 10.24 -21.93 -7.70
CA CYS A 109 10.07 -20.80 -8.63
C CYS A 109 8.62 -20.62 -9.06
N ASP A 110 7.94 -21.72 -9.40
CA ASP A 110 6.57 -21.69 -9.89
C ASP A 110 5.60 -21.16 -8.81
N TYR A 111 5.82 -21.53 -7.54
CA TYR A 111 5.04 -21.01 -6.43
C TYR A 111 5.25 -19.51 -6.23
N LEU A 112 6.50 -19.04 -6.31
CA LEU A 112 6.86 -17.66 -6.13
C LEU A 112 6.27 -16.76 -7.23
N GLN A 113 6.39 -17.20 -8.48
CA GLN A 113 5.82 -16.51 -9.63
C GLN A 113 4.29 -16.51 -9.62
N ALA A 114 3.67 -17.65 -9.31
CA ALA A 114 2.21 -17.76 -9.19
C ALA A 114 1.69 -16.84 -8.08
N PHE A 115 2.36 -16.80 -6.93
CA PHE A 115 2.01 -15.90 -5.85
C PHE A 115 2.07 -14.44 -6.30
N PHE A 116 3.20 -14.03 -6.87
CA PHE A 116 3.40 -12.65 -7.30
C PHE A 116 2.40 -12.21 -8.36
N ALA A 117 2.19 -13.04 -9.38
CA ALA A 117 1.24 -12.75 -10.46
C ALA A 117 -0.22 -12.67 -9.97
N HIS A 118 -0.55 -13.35 -8.85
CA HIS A 118 -1.91 -13.39 -8.33
C HIS A 118 -2.25 -12.23 -7.37
N ILE A 119 -1.27 -11.42 -6.95
CA ILE A 119 -1.48 -10.27 -6.05
C ILE A 119 -2.61 -9.35 -6.54
N PRO A 120 -2.64 -8.88 -7.80
CA PRO A 120 -3.70 -7.99 -8.26
C PRO A 120 -5.09 -8.62 -8.12
N SER A 121 -5.23 -9.90 -8.45
CA SER A 121 -6.50 -10.62 -8.38
C SER A 121 -7.04 -10.70 -6.95
N GLU A 122 -6.18 -10.89 -5.96
CA GLU A 122 -6.60 -10.90 -4.55
C GLU A 122 -6.99 -9.50 -4.06
N LEU A 123 -6.26 -8.46 -4.48
CA LEU A 123 -6.57 -7.07 -4.12
C LEU A 123 -7.86 -6.54 -4.76
N MET A 124 -8.29 -7.11 -5.90
CA MET A 124 -9.57 -6.79 -6.53
C MET A 124 -10.77 -7.42 -5.83
N ARG A 125 -10.55 -8.44 -4.99
CA ARG A 125 -11.64 -9.11 -4.27
C ARG A 125 -12.19 -8.22 -3.15
N ARG A 126 -13.46 -8.41 -2.81
CA ARG A 126 -14.07 -7.74 -1.65
C ARG A 126 -13.34 -8.09 -0.35
N ASN A 127 -12.92 -9.34 -0.19
CA ASN A 127 -12.06 -9.77 0.90
C ASN A 127 -10.63 -9.87 0.36
N LYS A 128 -9.80 -8.92 0.70
CA LYS A 128 -8.43 -8.76 0.18
C LYS A 128 -7.39 -9.62 0.91
N ARG A 129 -7.83 -10.58 1.73
CA ARG A 129 -6.91 -11.55 2.32
C ARG A 129 -6.30 -12.39 1.22
N TYR A 130 -4.98 -12.52 1.26
CA TYR A 130 -4.31 -13.39 0.31
C TYR A 130 -4.65 -14.86 0.58
N VAL A 131 -5.19 -15.54 -0.40
CA VAL A 131 -5.57 -16.97 -0.31
C VAL A 131 -4.69 -17.76 -1.27
N ILE A 132 -3.73 -18.50 -0.73
CA ILE A 132 -2.70 -19.23 -1.48
C ILE A 132 -3.32 -20.23 -2.48
N SER A 133 -4.38 -20.91 -2.09
CA SER A 133 -5.05 -21.87 -2.97
C SER A 133 -5.72 -21.26 -4.21
N HIS A 134 -5.84 -19.92 -4.26
CA HIS A 134 -6.28 -19.23 -5.48
C HIS A 134 -5.15 -19.11 -6.50
N ALA A 135 -3.91 -18.93 -6.03
CA ALA A 135 -2.73 -18.87 -6.90
C ALA A 135 -2.33 -20.28 -7.37
N THR A 136 -2.37 -21.26 -6.47
CA THR A 136 -2.03 -22.66 -6.78
C THR A 136 -3.01 -23.60 -6.07
N PRO A 137 -3.87 -24.32 -6.81
CA PRO A 137 -4.83 -25.26 -6.22
C PRO A 137 -4.14 -26.31 -5.35
N ASN A 138 -4.74 -26.61 -4.19
CA ASN A 138 -4.24 -27.58 -3.19
C ASN A 138 -2.92 -27.24 -2.51
N ALA A 139 -2.32 -26.09 -2.79
CA ALA A 139 -1.08 -25.66 -2.12
C ALA A 139 -1.33 -25.38 -0.63
N ARG A 140 -0.32 -25.70 0.18
CA ARG A 140 -0.33 -25.48 1.62
C ARG A 140 0.62 -24.34 1.98
N TRP A 141 0.37 -23.65 3.09
CA TRP A 141 1.19 -22.55 3.56
C TRP A 141 2.70 -22.90 3.62
N ARG A 142 3.07 -24.05 4.15
CA ARG A 142 4.46 -24.49 4.27
C ARG A 142 5.24 -24.48 2.94
N GLU A 143 4.54 -24.59 1.79
CA GLU A 143 5.17 -24.57 0.46
C GLU A 143 5.45 -23.13 0.01
N TYR A 144 4.68 -22.18 0.55
CA TYR A 144 4.77 -20.78 0.24
C TYR A 144 5.55 -19.95 1.27
N GLU A 145 5.75 -20.45 2.47
CA GLU A 145 6.33 -19.70 3.58
C GLU A 145 7.68 -19.07 3.21
N ASN A 146 8.64 -19.87 2.76
CA ASN A 146 9.94 -19.35 2.33
C ASN A 146 9.87 -18.44 1.09
N PRO A 147 9.17 -18.81 -0.01
CA PRO A 147 8.94 -17.93 -1.15
C PRO A 147 8.36 -16.57 -0.77
N VAL A 148 7.33 -16.56 0.05
CA VAL A 148 6.60 -15.35 0.40
C VAL A 148 7.44 -14.47 1.35
N HIS A 149 8.17 -15.05 2.30
CA HIS A 149 9.13 -14.30 3.13
C HIS A 149 10.27 -13.70 2.30
N TRP A 150 10.68 -14.37 1.22
CA TRP A 150 11.68 -13.81 0.33
C TRP A 150 11.17 -12.56 -0.41
N LEU A 151 9.91 -12.53 -0.85
CA LEU A 151 9.29 -11.33 -1.47
C LEU A 151 9.27 -10.13 -0.53
N ASP A 152 8.93 -10.35 0.74
CA ASP A 152 8.94 -9.30 1.75
C ASP A 152 10.38 -8.83 2.06
N ALA A 153 11.30 -9.76 2.29
CA ALA A 153 12.71 -9.46 2.55
C ALA A 153 13.40 -8.78 1.36
N SER A 154 12.95 -9.02 0.14
CA SER A 154 13.42 -8.35 -1.08
C SER A 154 12.73 -7.03 -1.34
N MET A 155 11.85 -6.59 -0.44
CA MET A 155 11.08 -5.35 -0.54
C MET A 155 10.24 -5.24 -1.82
N LEU A 156 9.80 -6.37 -2.40
CA LEU A 156 8.93 -6.40 -3.56
C LEU A 156 7.47 -6.28 -3.19
N THR A 157 7.14 -6.64 -1.94
CA THR A 157 5.78 -6.62 -1.41
C THR A 157 5.72 -5.96 -0.03
N ASN A 158 4.55 -5.45 0.32
CA ASN A 158 4.23 -4.90 1.63
C ASN A 158 3.15 -5.77 2.27
N TRP A 159 3.47 -6.43 3.37
CA TRP A 159 2.51 -7.27 4.07
C TRP A 159 1.80 -6.50 5.15
N VAL A 160 0.49 -6.67 5.17
CA VAL A 160 -0.39 -6.15 6.22
C VAL A 160 -1.06 -7.35 6.87
N CYS A 161 -0.59 -7.73 8.06
CA CYS A 161 -1.08 -8.90 8.79
C CYS A 161 -2.35 -8.61 9.56
N ALA A 162 -3.18 -9.63 9.76
CA ALA A 162 -4.34 -9.51 10.63
C ALA A 162 -3.91 -9.32 12.09
N LEU A 163 -4.53 -8.37 12.78
CA LEU A 163 -4.39 -8.19 14.20
C LEU A 163 -5.50 -8.96 14.91
N GLU A 164 -5.13 -10.04 15.61
CA GLU A 164 -6.10 -10.87 16.33
C GLU A 164 -6.42 -10.33 17.73
N ASN A 165 -5.42 -9.79 18.41
CA ASN A 165 -5.59 -9.24 19.76
C ASN A 165 -5.06 -7.82 19.85
N ILE A 166 -5.96 -6.88 20.12
CA ILE A 166 -5.64 -5.45 20.31
C ILE A 166 -5.18 -5.16 21.74
N ASP A 167 -5.53 -6.01 22.69
CA ASP A 167 -5.22 -5.86 24.11
C ASP A 167 -3.84 -6.43 24.48
N GLY A 168 -3.19 -7.15 23.57
CA GLY A 168 -1.88 -7.77 23.80
C GLY A 168 -0.75 -6.76 23.92
N THR A 169 0.17 -7.01 24.84
CA THR A 169 1.46 -6.33 24.95
C THR A 169 2.36 -6.77 23.81
N ASP A 170 2.99 -5.83 23.16
CA ASP A 170 4.17 -5.81 22.29
C ASP A 170 4.42 -6.90 21.22
N ASP A 171 4.00 -8.13 21.38
CA ASP A 171 4.17 -9.17 20.35
C ASP A 171 2.81 -9.57 19.75
N PHE A 172 2.52 -9.04 18.57
CA PHE A 172 1.42 -9.53 17.75
C PHE A 172 1.78 -10.90 17.18
N ALA A 173 1.56 -11.96 17.96
CA ALA A 173 1.79 -13.31 17.51
C ALA A 173 0.77 -13.68 16.43
N VAL A 174 1.26 -13.89 15.24
CA VAL A 174 0.48 -14.40 14.11
C VAL A 174 0.70 -15.91 14.07
N ALA A 175 -0.25 -16.69 14.54
CA ALA A 175 -0.12 -18.14 14.58
C ALA A 175 -0.20 -18.79 13.19
N ASP A 176 -1.14 -18.34 12.34
CA ASP A 176 -1.19 -18.63 10.90
C ASP A 176 -1.30 -17.29 10.17
N PRO A 177 -0.43 -16.98 9.21
CA PRO A 177 -0.41 -15.65 8.63
C PRO A 177 -1.65 -15.37 7.80
N VAL A 178 -2.58 -14.72 8.43
CA VAL A 178 -3.69 -14.07 7.74
C VAL A 178 -3.22 -12.68 7.35
N PHE A 179 -2.96 -12.46 6.07
CA PHE A 179 -2.39 -11.22 5.60
C PHE A 179 -3.04 -10.73 4.32
N ARG A 180 -2.89 -9.44 4.04
CA ARG A 180 -3.08 -8.81 2.74
C ARG A 180 -1.70 -8.54 2.16
N CYS A 181 -1.52 -8.77 0.86
CA CYS A 181 -0.26 -8.55 0.17
C CYS A 181 -0.42 -7.43 -0.83
N TYR A 182 0.24 -6.33 -0.58
CA TYR A 182 0.32 -5.17 -1.47
C TYR A 182 1.65 -5.17 -2.21
N LEU A 183 1.69 -4.59 -3.40
CA LEU A 183 2.96 -4.38 -4.10
C LEU A 183 3.70 -3.19 -3.49
N SER A 184 5.03 -3.24 -3.46
CA SER A 184 5.84 -2.15 -2.92
C SER A 184 5.74 -0.85 -3.72
N ASP A 185 5.31 -0.94 -4.99
CA ASP A 185 5.09 0.20 -5.87
C ASP A 185 3.75 0.10 -6.61
N THR A 186 2.94 1.16 -6.50
CA THR A 186 1.58 1.17 -7.08
C THR A 186 1.61 1.28 -8.60
N GLY A 187 2.60 1.98 -9.17
CA GLY A 187 2.77 2.04 -10.63
C GLY A 187 3.07 0.67 -11.24
N LEU A 188 3.90 -0.14 -10.57
CA LEU A 188 4.15 -1.53 -10.97
C LEU A 188 2.92 -2.41 -10.81
N LEU A 189 2.11 -2.18 -9.74
CA LEU A 189 0.83 -2.90 -9.58
C LEU A 189 -0.11 -2.62 -10.76
N VAL A 190 -0.17 -1.39 -11.26
CA VAL A 190 -0.97 -1.04 -12.45
C VAL A 190 -0.53 -1.90 -13.65
N SER A 191 0.77 -1.94 -13.96
CA SER A 191 1.26 -2.72 -15.10
C SER A 191 1.12 -4.23 -14.90
N LEU A 192 1.27 -4.74 -13.67
CA LEU A 192 1.05 -6.15 -13.35
C LEU A 192 -0.43 -6.56 -13.49
N ALA A 193 -1.35 -5.69 -13.06
CA ALA A 193 -2.79 -5.96 -13.08
C ALA A 193 -3.38 -5.96 -14.50
N PHE A 194 -2.75 -5.27 -15.43
CA PHE A 194 -3.24 -5.07 -16.79
C PHE A 194 -2.28 -5.57 -17.88
N SER A 195 -1.31 -6.42 -17.51
CA SER A 195 -0.30 -6.99 -18.40
C SER A 195 -0.86 -7.73 -19.62
N ASP A 196 -2.04 -8.35 -19.48
CA ASP A 196 -2.70 -9.12 -20.55
C ASP A 196 -3.46 -8.25 -21.55
N ARG A 197 -3.46 -6.94 -21.40
CA ARG A 197 -4.16 -6.00 -22.27
C ARG A 197 -3.15 -5.07 -22.95
N PRO A 198 -2.48 -5.53 -24.04
CA PRO A 198 -1.61 -4.64 -24.79
C PRO A 198 -2.45 -3.48 -25.34
N TYR A 199 -2.04 -2.25 -25.06
CA TYR A 199 -2.55 -1.02 -25.69
C TYR A 199 -3.93 -0.47 -25.31
N LEU A 200 -4.43 -0.77 -24.11
CA LEU A 200 -5.38 0.17 -23.46
C LEU A 200 -4.63 1.34 -22.80
N GLU A 201 -3.39 1.55 -23.21
CA GLU A 201 -2.41 2.48 -22.66
C GLU A 201 -2.98 3.83 -22.29
N ASN A 202 -3.70 4.43 -23.19
CA ASN A 202 -4.25 5.75 -22.97
C ASN A 202 -5.62 5.74 -22.28
N GLU A 203 -6.41 4.67 -22.37
CA GLU A 203 -7.75 4.64 -21.80
C GLU A 203 -7.73 4.39 -20.29
N LEU A 204 -6.91 3.43 -19.81
CA LEU A 204 -6.75 3.19 -18.38
C LEU A 204 -6.15 4.42 -17.67
N TYR A 205 -5.06 4.95 -18.22
CA TYR A 205 -4.42 6.14 -17.67
C TYR A 205 -5.36 7.35 -17.67
N ARG A 206 -6.12 7.56 -18.76
CA ARG A 206 -7.14 8.61 -18.84
C ARG A 206 -8.27 8.38 -17.86
N ALA A 207 -8.71 7.14 -17.64
CA ALA A 207 -9.77 6.82 -16.69
C ALA A 207 -9.35 7.12 -15.24
N VAL A 208 -8.12 6.74 -14.85
CA VAL A 208 -7.58 7.07 -13.52
C VAL A 208 -7.42 8.58 -13.36
N LEU A 209 -6.84 9.27 -14.33
CA LEU A 209 -6.64 10.72 -14.26
C LEU A 209 -7.94 11.50 -14.21
N ARG A 210 -9.01 10.99 -14.82
CA ARG A 210 -10.33 11.63 -14.86
C ARG A 210 -11.28 11.20 -13.76
N ASP A 211 -10.80 10.38 -12.79
CA ASP A 211 -11.66 9.82 -11.72
C ASP A 211 -12.81 8.94 -12.26
N GLN A 212 -12.56 8.28 -13.37
CA GLN A 212 -13.54 7.42 -14.06
C GLN A 212 -13.29 5.94 -13.84
N LEU A 213 -12.27 5.58 -13.05
CA LEU A 213 -11.94 4.19 -12.74
C LEU A 213 -12.90 3.67 -11.66
N GLN A 214 -14.14 3.39 -12.03
CA GLN A 214 -15.14 2.85 -11.08
C GLN A 214 -14.80 1.44 -10.60
N VAL A 215 -14.07 0.67 -11.39
CA VAL A 215 -13.65 -0.70 -11.09
C VAL A 215 -12.15 -0.69 -10.83
N ASN A 216 -11.73 -1.19 -9.66
CA ASN A 216 -10.34 -1.30 -9.19
C ASN A 216 -9.70 -0.03 -8.57
N GLU A 217 -10.40 1.09 -8.46
CA GLU A 217 -9.89 2.25 -7.73
C GLU A 217 -9.48 1.86 -6.30
N GLY A 218 -10.33 1.10 -5.60
CA GLY A 218 -10.04 0.64 -4.24
C GLY A 218 -8.76 -0.17 -4.11
N MET A 219 -8.40 -0.99 -5.11
CA MET A 219 -7.14 -1.72 -5.16
C MET A 219 -5.94 -0.77 -5.19
N LEU A 220 -5.98 0.22 -6.10
CA LEU A 220 -4.87 1.16 -6.29
C LEU A 220 -4.70 2.09 -5.09
N VAL A 221 -5.81 2.63 -4.56
CA VAL A 221 -5.76 3.54 -3.41
C VAL A 221 -5.28 2.81 -2.16
N GLU A 222 -5.75 1.61 -1.88
CA GLU A 222 -5.24 0.86 -0.73
C GLU A 222 -3.77 0.47 -0.91
N ASN A 223 -3.34 0.14 -2.12
CA ASN A 223 -1.94 -0.18 -2.37
C ASN A 223 -1.03 1.04 -2.13
N VAL A 224 -1.40 2.22 -2.64
CA VAL A 224 -0.59 3.43 -2.40
C VAL A 224 -0.60 3.84 -0.94
N VAL A 225 -1.69 3.63 -0.21
CA VAL A 225 -1.74 3.84 1.25
C VAL A 225 -0.80 2.88 1.96
N ALA A 226 -0.82 1.58 1.64
CA ALA A 226 0.12 0.61 2.20
C ALA A 226 1.58 0.98 1.90
N GLN A 227 1.88 1.43 0.68
CA GLN A 227 3.17 1.94 0.25
C GLN A 227 3.60 3.15 1.08
N CYS A 228 2.75 4.17 1.24
CA CYS A 228 3.02 5.35 2.06
C CYS A 228 3.27 4.99 3.53
N LEU A 229 2.44 4.13 4.12
CA LEU A 229 2.60 3.72 5.52
C LEU A 229 3.93 2.99 5.74
N LYS A 230 4.31 2.09 4.82
CA LYS A 230 5.59 1.35 4.91
C LYS A 230 6.79 2.31 4.74
N ALA A 231 6.76 3.21 3.75
CA ALA A 231 7.81 4.20 3.52
C ALA A 231 7.99 5.16 4.71
N ASN A 232 6.91 5.44 5.44
CA ASN A 232 6.91 6.26 6.66
C ASN A 232 7.30 5.47 7.93
N GLY A 233 7.78 4.23 7.79
CA GLY A 233 8.26 3.40 8.90
C GLY A 233 7.16 2.70 9.70
N HIS A 234 5.90 2.71 9.25
CA HIS A 234 4.84 2.00 9.93
C HIS A 234 4.86 0.50 9.62
N ARG A 235 4.76 -0.30 10.66
CA ARG A 235 4.26 -1.67 10.54
C ARG A 235 2.73 -1.62 10.59
N ALA A 236 2.10 -1.75 9.43
CA ALA A 236 0.65 -1.71 9.33
C ALA A 236 0.02 -3.09 9.56
N TYR A 237 -1.17 -3.09 10.13
CA TYR A 237 -2.00 -4.27 10.35
C TYR A 237 -3.40 -4.00 9.80
N PHE A 238 -4.23 -5.03 9.67
CA PHE A 238 -5.66 -4.86 9.46
C PHE A 238 -6.45 -5.60 10.55
N TYR A 239 -7.73 -5.27 10.67
CA TYR A 239 -8.61 -5.97 11.60
C TYR A 239 -9.82 -6.53 10.87
N ALA A 240 -10.19 -7.77 11.14
CA ALA A 240 -11.39 -8.37 10.61
C ALA A 240 -12.03 -9.30 11.65
N GLU A 241 -13.23 -8.94 12.08
CA GLU A 241 -14.07 -9.76 12.93
C GLU A 241 -15.10 -10.50 12.11
N ARG A 242 -15.20 -11.81 12.32
CA ARG A 242 -16.12 -12.70 11.61
C ARG A 242 -17.13 -13.33 12.56
N HIS A 243 -18.34 -13.51 12.07
CA HIS A 243 -19.34 -14.25 12.81
C HIS A 243 -18.88 -15.71 12.99
N PRO A 244 -18.93 -16.26 14.22
CA PRO A 244 -18.38 -17.58 14.51
C PRO A 244 -18.95 -18.71 13.63
N GLU A 245 -20.25 -18.71 13.41
CA GLU A 245 -20.95 -19.76 12.67
C GLU A 245 -20.98 -19.48 11.15
N THR A 246 -21.40 -18.27 10.76
CA THR A 246 -21.62 -17.95 9.34
C THR A 246 -20.37 -17.53 8.59
N ARG A 247 -19.26 -17.26 9.33
CA ARG A 247 -18.00 -16.74 8.79
C ARG A 247 -18.12 -15.41 8.02
N LYS A 248 -19.28 -14.78 8.04
CA LYS A 248 -19.47 -13.44 7.44
C LYS A 248 -18.68 -12.39 8.19
N THR A 249 -18.06 -11.46 7.46
CA THR A 249 -17.38 -10.31 8.05
C THR A 249 -18.39 -9.40 8.74
N MET A 250 -18.22 -9.18 10.03
CA MET A 250 -19.05 -8.31 10.86
C MET A 250 -18.46 -6.91 10.97
N MET A 251 -17.14 -6.82 11.02
CA MET A 251 -16.40 -5.59 11.15
C MET A 251 -15.04 -5.77 10.48
N GLU A 252 -14.59 -4.76 9.73
CA GLU A 252 -13.30 -4.78 9.05
C GLU A 252 -12.74 -3.36 9.04
N ILE A 253 -11.44 -3.22 9.33
CA ILE A 253 -10.67 -1.98 9.27
C ILE A 253 -9.50 -2.22 8.34
N ASP A 254 -9.30 -1.34 7.37
CA ASP A 254 -8.32 -1.54 6.31
C ASP A 254 -6.89 -1.50 6.82
N PHE A 255 -6.56 -0.51 7.65
CA PHE A 255 -5.23 -0.40 8.26
C PHE A 255 -5.31 0.01 9.72
N LEU A 256 -4.40 -0.53 10.51
CA LEU A 256 -4.14 -0.14 11.87
C LEU A 256 -2.65 0.19 12.00
N ILE A 257 -2.33 1.37 12.49
CA ILE A 257 -0.95 1.78 12.80
C ILE A 257 -0.82 2.14 14.27
N ARG A 258 0.40 2.07 14.80
CA ARG A 258 0.70 2.53 16.14
C ARG A 258 1.13 3.99 16.12
N GLN A 259 0.61 4.77 17.07
CA GLN A 259 1.08 6.11 17.38
C GLN A 259 1.29 6.20 18.89
N GLY A 260 2.53 6.04 19.32
CA GLY A 260 2.87 5.89 20.72
C GLY A 260 2.21 4.65 21.33
N LYS A 261 1.39 4.84 22.38
CA LYS A 261 0.65 3.77 23.07
C LYS A 261 -0.75 3.52 22.48
N LYS A 262 -1.16 4.30 21.49
CA LYS A 262 -2.48 4.22 20.88
C LYS A 262 -2.42 3.58 19.49
N ILE A 263 -3.56 3.08 19.06
CA ILE A 263 -3.79 2.55 17.72
C ILE A 263 -4.61 3.57 16.95
N VAL A 264 -4.19 3.86 15.73
CA VAL A 264 -4.91 4.71 14.79
C VAL A 264 -5.52 3.81 13.73
N PRO A 265 -6.84 3.60 13.74
CA PRO A 265 -7.54 2.92 12.67
C PRO A 265 -7.69 3.83 11.47
N ILE A 266 -7.37 3.30 10.28
CA ILE A 266 -7.46 3.99 9.00
C ILE A 266 -8.37 3.18 8.10
N GLU A 267 -9.41 3.82 7.61
CA GLU A 267 -10.34 3.29 6.62
C GLU A 267 -10.13 3.99 5.29
N VAL A 268 -10.08 3.25 4.19
CA VAL A 268 -9.92 3.81 2.85
C VAL A 268 -11.25 3.73 2.11
N LYS A 269 -11.78 4.87 1.66
CA LYS A 269 -13.06 4.97 0.97
C LYS A 269 -12.90 5.41 -0.46
N SER A 270 -13.06 4.49 -1.41
CA SER A 270 -13.18 4.83 -2.83
C SER A 270 -14.48 5.63 -3.09
N SER A 271 -14.55 6.29 -4.24
CA SER A 271 -15.71 7.05 -4.68
C SER A 271 -17.00 6.21 -4.59
N GLY A 272 -18.01 6.71 -3.87
CA GLY A 272 -19.32 6.06 -3.74
C GLY A 272 -19.57 5.28 -2.44
N SER A 273 -18.58 5.03 -1.58
CA SER A 273 -18.79 4.39 -0.28
C SER A 273 -18.72 5.40 0.87
N SER A 274 -19.84 5.65 1.54
CA SER A 274 -19.92 6.59 2.68
C SER A 274 -20.01 5.93 4.05
N SER A 275 -20.15 4.59 4.12
CA SER A 275 -20.40 3.91 5.39
C SER A 275 -19.12 3.70 6.19
N ILE A 276 -19.07 4.27 7.38
CA ILE A 276 -17.99 4.08 8.37
C ILE A 276 -18.44 3.21 9.56
N LYS A 277 -19.49 2.41 9.39
CA LYS A 277 -20.07 1.61 10.49
C LYS A 277 -19.05 0.70 11.17
N SER A 278 -18.13 0.10 10.41
CA SER A 278 -17.06 -0.72 10.98
C SER A 278 -16.13 0.12 11.87
N LEU A 279 -15.73 1.29 11.40
CA LEU A 279 -14.84 2.20 12.12
C LEU A 279 -15.48 2.69 13.44
N VAL A 280 -16.75 3.07 13.41
CA VAL A 280 -17.49 3.51 14.60
C VAL A 280 -17.56 2.36 15.63
N ARG A 281 -17.99 1.17 15.22
CA ARG A 281 -18.04 -0.01 16.09
C ARG A 281 -16.66 -0.39 16.64
N PHE A 282 -15.62 -0.24 15.83
CA PHE A 282 -14.26 -0.52 16.26
C PHE A 282 -13.81 0.47 17.34
N LYS A 283 -14.09 1.76 17.17
CA LYS A 283 -13.82 2.79 18.19
C LYS A 283 -14.55 2.49 19.49
N GLU A 284 -15.83 2.18 19.45
CA GLU A 284 -16.63 1.84 20.61
C GLU A 284 -16.08 0.60 21.35
N LYS A 285 -15.73 -0.46 20.59
CA LYS A 285 -15.22 -1.71 21.15
C LYS A 285 -13.87 -1.56 21.84
N PHE A 286 -12.99 -0.71 21.31
CA PHE A 286 -11.59 -0.55 21.75
C PHE A 286 -11.26 0.88 22.22
N GLU A 287 -12.23 1.62 22.72
CA GLU A 287 -12.16 3.04 23.08
C GLU A 287 -10.87 3.42 23.84
N LYS A 288 -10.47 2.62 24.82
CA LYS A 288 -9.29 2.89 25.66
C LYS A 288 -7.96 2.78 24.88
N ARG A 289 -7.92 2.05 23.77
CA ARG A 289 -6.74 1.78 22.96
C ARG A 289 -6.65 2.65 21.72
N ILE A 290 -7.77 3.23 21.30
CA ILE A 290 -7.83 4.01 20.07
C ILE A 290 -7.37 5.44 20.33
N GLY A 291 -6.57 5.96 19.40
CA GLY A 291 -6.25 7.37 19.27
C GLY A 291 -7.22 8.07 18.30
N GLU A 292 -6.66 8.86 17.42
CA GLU A 292 -7.45 9.44 16.31
C GLU A 292 -7.86 8.33 15.33
N ALA A 293 -9.07 8.44 14.80
CA ALA A 293 -9.52 7.58 13.71
C ALA A 293 -9.53 8.37 12.41
N ILE A 294 -9.08 7.75 11.32
CA ILE A 294 -8.86 8.39 10.04
C ILE A 294 -9.66 7.68 8.95
N VAL A 295 -10.30 8.46 8.10
CA VAL A 295 -10.86 8.02 6.82
C VAL A 295 -10.10 8.72 5.71
N LEU A 296 -9.41 7.95 4.87
CA LEU A 296 -8.80 8.44 3.64
C LEU A 296 -9.85 8.41 2.53
N HIS A 297 -10.08 9.53 1.86
CA HIS A 297 -11.12 9.67 0.85
C HIS A 297 -10.74 10.69 -0.24
N HIS A 298 -11.60 10.81 -1.26
CA HIS A 298 -11.36 11.71 -2.38
C HIS A 298 -11.68 13.20 -2.08
N GLY A 299 -12.32 13.48 -0.96
CA GLY A 299 -12.77 14.84 -0.61
C GLY A 299 -11.76 15.60 0.26
N GLU A 300 -12.18 16.77 0.69
CA GLU A 300 -11.40 17.69 1.52
C GLU A 300 -11.27 17.25 2.99
N ILE A 301 -10.31 17.86 3.71
CA ILE A 301 -10.18 17.68 5.14
C ILE A 301 -11.46 18.09 5.84
N LYS A 302 -12.00 17.22 6.67
CA LYS A 302 -13.11 17.51 7.57
C LYS A 302 -13.07 16.62 8.80
N ARG A 303 -13.76 17.04 9.85
CA ARG A 303 -14.00 16.22 11.05
C ARG A 303 -15.50 15.95 11.18
N GLN A 304 -15.86 14.70 11.35
CA GLN A 304 -17.23 14.28 11.55
C GLN A 304 -17.25 13.06 12.50
N ASP A 305 -18.14 13.05 13.49
CA ASP A 305 -18.32 11.94 14.46
C ASP A 305 -17.01 11.52 15.12
N ASP A 306 -16.16 12.50 15.46
CA ASP A 306 -14.84 12.32 16.04
C ASP A 306 -13.88 11.44 15.17
N VAL A 307 -14.03 11.55 13.87
CA VAL A 307 -13.21 10.91 12.85
C VAL A 307 -12.66 11.99 11.92
N TRP A 308 -11.38 11.93 11.63
CA TRP A 308 -10.77 12.77 10.62
C TRP A 308 -10.93 12.16 9.23
N TYR A 309 -11.48 12.94 8.33
CA TYR A 309 -11.51 12.63 6.90
C TYR A 309 -10.38 13.41 6.24
N LEU A 310 -9.46 12.69 5.60
CA LEU A 310 -8.29 13.26 4.96
C LEU A 310 -8.27 12.85 3.48
N PRO A 311 -7.85 13.74 2.57
CA PRO A 311 -7.63 13.37 1.17
C PRO A 311 -6.60 12.25 1.04
N TYR A 312 -6.70 11.39 0.03
CA TYR A 312 -5.77 10.28 -0.22
C TYR A 312 -4.30 10.71 -0.23
N TYR A 313 -3.99 11.86 -0.85
CA TYR A 313 -2.62 12.36 -0.95
C TYR A 313 -1.99 12.69 0.40
N MET A 314 -2.78 12.83 1.45
CA MET A 314 -2.27 13.05 2.81
C MET A 314 -1.85 11.76 3.52
N ALA A 315 -2.05 10.59 2.90
CA ALA A 315 -1.52 9.34 3.43
C ALA A 315 0.00 9.37 3.61
N CYS A 316 0.72 10.10 2.73
CA CYS A 316 2.17 10.27 2.83
C CYS A 316 2.61 11.14 4.03
N LEU A 317 1.69 11.84 4.70
CA LEU A 317 1.95 12.63 5.92
C LEU A 317 1.70 11.87 7.22
N LEU A 318 1.29 10.62 7.15
CA LEU A 318 1.10 9.78 8.33
C LEU A 318 2.45 9.17 8.74
N TYR A 319 3.30 9.97 9.41
CA TYR A 319 4.62 9.53 9.85
C TYR A 319 4.60 8.83 11.21
N THR A 320 5.56 7.93 11.46
CA THR A 320 5.99 7.60 12.82
C THR A 320 6.68 8.84 13.41
N SER A 321 6.41 9.19 14.64
CA SER A 321 7.08 10.34 15.28
C SER A 321 8.34 9.89 16.02
N PRO A 322 9.51 10.54 15.84
CA PRO A 322 9.79 11.65 14.91
C PRO A 322 9.87 11.19 13.44
N SER A 323 9.59 12.11 12.52
CA SER A 323 9.81 11.85 11.10
C SER A 323 11.30 11.59 10.83
N PRO A 324 11.66 10.59 10.00
CA PRO A 324 13.06 10.39 9.59
C PRO A 324 13.66 11.57 8.81
N ARG A 325 12.85 12.56 8.45
CA ARG A 325 13.22 13.73 7.65
C ARG A 325 13.32 15.04 8.45
N ASP A 326 13.04 14.98 9.75
CA ASP A 326 13.30 16.08 10.70
C ASP A 326 14.70 15.87 11.32
#